data_0574d914e74b78801adbdb68ffbf97a5
#
_entry.id   0574d914e74b78801adbdb68ffbf97a5
#
_cell.length_a   1.000
_cell.length_b   1.000
_cell.length_c   1.000
_cell.angle_alpha   90.00
_cell.angle_beta   90.00
_cell.angle_gamma   90.00
#
_symmetry.space_group_name_H-M   'P 1'
#
loop_
_entity.id
_entity.type
_entity.pdbx_description
1 polymer ?
#
loop_
_entity_poly.entity_id
_entity_poly.type
_entity_poly.pdbx_seq_one_letter_code
_entity_poly.pdbx_strand_id
1 'polypeptide(L)'
;MEDKIDEITMIKNMNIHKKIQKVKKELSERELKKSGRNDFSGFSYYELGDFLPSIIELCNKYGLFTKINFEKHYSIKNISTNEINTNTEYQLDGDVAILTIINTDKPDEKEIYSCDVKELNLKGANSIQNYGGVQTYLRRYLYMNAFDIVEADMFDSAEFEKKKKKKAEKGDLEILVESCKTAFKEANDKVKAEIGNTMKTLGYESFGALSKAQNKNDIVALATTLKIEIPQSLQEENKGDK
;
A
#
# COMPACT_ATOMS: atom_id res chain seq x y z
N MET A 1 42.16 9.75 19.93
CA MET A 1 42.31 10.55 18.67
C MET A 1 42.78 9.65 17.52
N GLU A 2 43.74 8.78 17.78
CA GLU A 2 44.22 7.75 16.81
C GLU A 2 43.09 6.84 16.34
N ASP A 3 42.27 6.27 17.23
CA ASP A 3 41.19 5.34 16.89
C ASP A 3 40.16 5.96 15.88
N LYS A 4 39.89 7.27 15.98
CA LYS A 4 38.99 7.97 15.04
C LYS A 4 39.61 8.21 13.65
N ILE A 5 40.92 8.39 13.61
CA ILE A 5 41.68 8.55 12.35
C ILE A 5 41.69 7.21 11.60
N ASP A 6 41.85 6.11 12.31
CA ASP A 6 41.81 4.77 11.76
C ASP A 6 40.43 4.42 11.20
N GLU A 7 39.35 4.76 11.91
CA GLU A 7 37.97 4.52 11.44
C GLU A 7 37.64 5.32 10.16
N ILE A 8 38.02 6.60 10.10
CA ILE A 8 37.81 7.43 8.89
C ILE A 8 38.59 6.84 7.70
N THR A 9 39.82 6.42 7.93
CA THR A 9 40.67 5.83 6.89
C THR A 9 40.08 4.50 6.41
N MET A 10 39.56 3.66 7.31
CA MET A 10 38.89 2.43 6.96
C MET A 10 37.65 2.69 6.10
N ILE A 11 36.81 3.68 6.46
CA ILE A 11 35.59 4.02 5.68
C ILE A 11 35.97 4.49 4.27
N LYS A 12 36.96 5.36 4.13
CA LYS A 12 37.43 5.84 2.81
C LYS A 12 37.90 4.73 1.90
N ASN A 13 38.52 3.70 2.45
CA ASN A 13 39.02 2.56 1.68
C ASN A 13 37.96 1.52 1.32
N MET A 14 36.76 1.59 1.90
CA MET A 14 35.65 0.70 1.56
C MET A 14 35.18 0.91 0.12
N ASN A 15 34.80 -0.17 -0.56
CA ASN A 15 34.07 -0.08 -1.81
C ASN A 15 32.61 0.31 -1.54
N ILE A 16 31.90 0.71 -2.60
CA ILE A 16 30.52 1.19 -2.51
C ILE A 16 29.57 0.17 -1.87
N HIS A 17 29.70 -1.12 -2.21
CA HIS A 17 28.83 -2.17 -1.68
C HIS A 17 28.98 -2.33 -0.17
N LYS A 18 30.22 -2.28 0.35
CA LYS A 18 30.47 -2.33 1.80
C LYS A 18 29.90 -1.11 2.51
N LYS A 19 30.02 0.09 1.90
CA LYS A 19 29.42 1.32 2.46
C LYS A 19 27.89 1.25 2.50
N ILE A 20 27.25 0.83 1.42
CA ILE A 20 25.79 0.64 1.35
C ILE A 20 25.35 -0.39 2.40
N GLN A 21 26.08 -1.52 2.52
CA GLN A 21 25.76 -2.55 3.52
C GLN A 21 25.83 -2.01 4.97
N LYS A 22 26.77 -1.11 5.25
CA LYS A 22 26.87 -0.42 6.56
C LYS A 22 25.67 0.48 6.80
N VAL A 23 25.24 1.25 5.77
CA VAL A 23 24.03 2.08 5.87
C VAL A 23 22.81 1.21 6.13
N LYS A 24 22.60 0.13 5.37
CA LYS A 24 21.49 -0.81 5.55
C LYS A 24 21.45 -1.39 6.97
N LYS A 25 22.61 -1.82 7.49
CA LYS A 25 22.71 -2.36 8.83
C LYS A 25 22.30 -1.33 9.90
N GLU A 26 22.91 -0.15 9.89
CA GLU A 26 22.59 0.87 10.90
C GLU A 26 21.17 1.42 10.75
N LEU A 27 20.62 1.46 9.53
CA LEU A 27 19.25 1.84 9.28
C LEU A 27 18.26 0.82 9.85
N SER A 28 18.57 -0.48 9.75
CA SER A 28 17.74 -1.56 10.31
C SER A 28 17.71 -1.58 11.83
N GLU A 29 18.70 -0.97 12.50
CA GLU A 29 18.79 -0.79 13.94
C GLU A 29 18.00 0.44 14.44
N ARG A 30 17.53 1.29 13.54
CA ARG A 30 16.72 2.49 13.87
C ARG A 30 15.24 2.18 13.92
N GLU A 31 14.57 2.75 14.91
CA GLU A 31 13.11 2.72 14.98
C GLU A 31 12.52 3.76 14.00
N LEU A 32 12.04 3.28 12.84
CA LEU A 32 11.31 4.10 11.87
C LEU A 32 9.82 4.06 12.18
N LYS A 33 9.17 5.23 12.18
CA LYS A 33 7.71 5.35 12.45
C LYS A 33 6.98 5.62 11.17
N LYS A 34 5.94 4.83 10.87
CA LYS A 34 5.06 5.03 9.73
C LYS A 34 4.12 6.19 9.99
N SER A 35 4.28 7.32 9.28
CA SER A 35 3.39 8.49 9.38
C SER A 35 2.25 8.46 8.37
N GLY A 36 2.43 7.78 7.24
CA GLY A 36 1.40 7.63 6.22
C GLY A 36 0.30 6.66 6.63
N ARG A 37 -0.95 7.01 6.30
CA ARG A 37 -2.11 6.15 6.54
C ARG A 37 -3.02 6.13 5.31
N ASN A 38 -3.38 4.94 4.88
CA ASN A 38 -4.41 4.75 3.87
C ASN A 38 -5.72 4.38 4.56
N ASP A 39 -6.61 5.37 4.74
CA ASP A 39 -7.89 5.18 5.44
C ASP A 39 -8.85 4.26 4.68
N PHE A 40 -8.74 4.20 3.36
CA PHE A 40 -9.57 3.33 2.54
C PHE A 40 -9.24 1.85 2.76
N SER A 41 -7.95 1.51 2.78
CA SER A 41 -7.45 0.13 2.96
C SER A 41 -7.04 -0.15 4.41
N GLY A 42 -6.95 0.88 5.26
CA GLY A 42 -6.75 0.80 6.71
C GLY A 42 -5.35 0.35 7.12
N PHE A 43 -4.32 0.55 6.29
CA PHE A 43 -2.93 0.24 6.62
C PHE A 43 -2.08 1.50 6.74
N SER A 44 -1.01 1.41 7.54
CA SER A 44 0.00 2.47 7.68
C SER A 44 1.22 2.15 6.82
N TYR A 45 1.80 3.18 6.21
CA TYR A 45 2.96 3.07 5.34
C TYR A 45 4.00 4.14 5.69
N TYR A 46 5.25 3.94 5.23
CA TYR A 46 6.30 4.92 5.39
C TYR A 46 6.14 6.05 4.37
N GLU A 47 6.04 7.28 4.84
CA GLU A 47 6.28 8.45 3.99
C GLU A 47 7.79 8.63 3.76
N LEU A 48 8.15 9.36 2.69
CA LEU A 48 9.56 9.64 2.39
C LEU A 48 10.27 10.35 3.56
N GLY A 49 9.56 11.19 4.29
CA GLY A 49 10.05 11.92 5.46
C GLY A 49 10.38 11.04 6.66
N ASP A 50 9.84 9.82 6.74
CA ASP A 50 10.03 8.93 7.90
C ASP A 50 11.42 8.29 7.94
N PHE A 51 12.05 8.13 6.79
CA PHE A 51 13.34 7.43 6.68
C PHE A 51 14.43 8.22 5.94
N LEU A 52 14.09 9.15 5.05
CA LEU A 52 15.07 9.87 4.24
C LEU A 52 16.08 10.66 5.09
N PRO A 53 15.69 11.36 6.19
CA PRO A 53 16.67 12.03 7.05
C PRO A 53 17.72 11.07 7.61
N SER A 54 17.29 9.88 8.05
CA SER A 54 18.20 8.83 8.55
C SER A 54 19.14 8.31 7.46
N ILE A 55 18.64 8.13 6.24
CA ILE A 55 19.45 7.73 5.10
C ILE A 55 20.50 8.80 4.76
N ILE A 56 20.11 10.08 4.71
CA ILE A 56 21.02 11.18 4.42
C ILE A 56 22.16 11.24 5.46
N GLU A 57 21.83 11.13 6.75
CA GLU A 57 22.81 11.10 7.83
C GLU A 57 23.80 9.96 7.66
N LEU A 58 23.29 8.73 7.44
CA LEU A 58 24.13 7.56 7.28
C LEU A 58 24.96 7.60 5.98
N CYS A 59 24.37 8.05 4.87
CA CYS A 59 25.12 8.26 3.63
C CYS A 59 26.27 9.27 3.83
N ASN A 60 26.01 10.37 4.53
CA ASN A 60 27.07 11.34 4.89
C ASN A 60 28.17 10.71 5.74
N LYS A 61 27.80 9.91 6.75
CA LYS A 61 28.74 9.17 7.61
C LYS A 61 29.66 8.25 6.82
N TYR A 62 29.12 7.55 5.81
CA TYR A 62 29.87 6.57 5.01
C TYR A 62 30.41 7.11 3.69
N GLY A 63 30.35 8.43 3.46
CA GLY A 63 30.86 9.02 2.22
C GLY A 63 30.13 8.53 0.98
N LEU A 64 28.80 8.54 1.02
CA LEU A 64 27.93 8.23 -0.10
C LEU A 64 27.09 9.46 -0.48
N PHE A 65 26.96 9.68 -1.79
CA PHE A 65 26.08 10.71 -2.35
C PHE A 65 24.93 10.05 -3.12
N THR A 66 23.72 10.52 -2.92
CA THR A 66 22.52 10.02 -3.61
C THR A 66 21.96 11.08 -4.54
N LYS A 67 21.61 10.68 -5.76
CA LYS A 67 21.01 11.55 -6.78
C LYS A 67 19.82 10.86 -7.43
N ILE A 68 18.70 11.58 -7.58
CA ILE A 68 17.54 11.11 -8.34
C ILE A 68 17.36 11.95 -9.59
N ASN A 69 17.19 11.27 -10.71
CA ASN A 69 16.83 11.83 -12.01
C ASN A 69 15.55 11.18 -12.53
N PHE A 70 14.82 11.94 -13.36
CA PHE A 70 13.71 11.43 -14.17
C PHE A 70 14.13 11.64 -15.62
N GLU A 71 14.25 10.55 -16.37
CA GLU A 71 14.82 10.54 -17.71
C GLU A 71 13.89 9.82 -18.68
N LYS A 72 13.99 10.17 -19.96
CA LYS A 72 13.29 9.47 -21.03
C LYS A 72 14.10 8.26 -21.46
N HIS A 73 13.45 7.10 -21.51
CA HIS A 73 14.07 5.87 -21.99
C HIS A 73 13.71 5.65 -23.45
N TYR A 74 14.74 5.39 -24.25
CA TYR A 74 14.60 5.09 -25.68
C TYR A 74 15.21 3.74 -25.98
N SER A 75 14.48 2.90 -26.70
CA SER A 75 15.03 1.70 -27.33
C SER A 75 15.38 1.96 -28.81
N ILE A 76 16.25 1.12 -29.33
CA ILE A 76 16.57 1.11 -30.76
C ILE A 76 15.49 0.30 -31.46
N LYS A 77 14.73 0.95 -32.34
CA LYS A 77 13.65 0.32 -33.12
C LYS A 77 14.20 -0.37 -34.38
N ASN A 78 15.05 0.33 -35.11
CA ASN A 78 15.67 -0.17 -36.34
C ASN A 78 17.10 0.35 -36.50
N ILE A 79 17.96 -0.50 -37.02
CA ILE A 79 19.28 -0.12 -37.48
C ILE A 79 19.33 -0.47 -38.97
N SER A 80 19.43 0.53 -39.86
CA SER A 80 19.65 0.33 -41.27
C SER A 80 21.07 0.81 -41.63
N THR A 81 21.89 -0.09 -42.16
CA THR A 81 23.26 0.20 -42.58
C THR A 81 23.31 0.13 -44.10
N ASN A 82 23.70 1.23 -44.73
CA ASN A 82 24.14 1.25 -46.13
C ASN A 82 25.66 1.46 -46.14
N GLU A 83 26.32 1.20 -47.28
CA GLU A 83 27.79 1.26 -47.42
C GLU A 83 28.45 2.59 -46.96
N ILE A 84 27.65 3.65 -46.76
CA ILE A 84 28.17 5.01 -46.45
C ILE A 84 27.56 5.54 -45.10
N ASN A 85 26.37 5.07 -44.66
CA ASN A 85 25.66 5.62 -43.49
C ASN A 85 24.96 4.55 -42.69
N THR A 86 25.00 4.69 -41.35
CA THR A 86 24.17 3.94 -40.42
C THR A 86 23.04 4.85 -39.88
N ASN A 87 21.81 4.53 -40.19
CA ASN A 87 20.63 5.22 -39.60
C ASN A 87 20.09 4.39 -38.45
N THR A 88 20.04 5.00 -37.29
CA THR A 88 19.46 4.40 -36.10
C THR A 88 18.12 5.11 -35.76
N GLU A 89 17.04 4.35 -35.76
CA GLU A 89 15.72 4.85 -35.38
C GLU A 89 15.47 4.49 -33.92
N TYR A 90 15.15 5.48 -33.09
CA TYR A 90 14.84 5.31 -31.66
C TYR A 90 13.34 5.36 -31.43
N GLN A 91 12.85 4.49 -30.57
CA GLN A 91 11.48 4.52 -30.04
C GLN A 91 11.52 4.96 -28.60
N LEU A 92 10.66 5.91 -28.21
CA LEU A 92 10.47 6.28 -26.81
C LEU A 92 9.66 5.16 -26.12
N ASP A 93 10.27 4.51 -25.14
CA ASP A 93 9.63 3.42 -24.38
C ASP A 93 8.91 3.94 -23.12
N GLY A 94 9.23 5.15 -22.68
CA GLY A 94 8.63 5.77 -21.52
C GLY A 94 9.60 6.63 -20.73
N ASP A 95 9.17 7.05 -19.56
CA ASP A 95 10.00 7.77 -18.60
C ASP A 95 10.46 6.80 -17.50
N VAL A 96 11.68 7.00 -17.00
CA VAL A 96 12.32 6.18 -15.97
C VAL A 96 12.79 7.08 -14.83
N ALA A 97 12.49 6.68 -13.61
CA ALA A 97 13.06 7.28 -12.41
C ALA A 97 14.33 6.50 -12.01
N ILE A 98 15.42 7.21 -11.75
CA ILE A 98 16.74 6.63 -11.48
C ILE A 98 17.29 7.20 -10.19
N LEU A 99 17.61 6.32 -9.24
CA LEU A 99 18.40 6.66 -8.05
C LEU A 99 19.83 6.16 -8.28
N THR A 100 20.78 7.08 -8.27
CA THR A 100 22.21 6.77 -8.32
C THR A 100 22.83 7.02 -6.96
N ILE A 101 23.53 6.02 -6.41
CA ILE A 101 24.36 6.11 -5.22
C ILE A 101 25.81 6.15 -5.69
N ILE A 102 26.59 7.12 -5.22
CA ILE A 102 27.97 7.35 -5.64
C ILE A 102 28.87 7.29 -4.40
N ASN A 103 29.97 6.56 -4.49
CA ASN A 103 31.03 6.60 -3.49
C ASN A 103 31.81 7.90 -3.63
N THR A 104 31.73 8.82 -2.66
CA THR A 104 32.38 10.14 -2.75
C THR A 104 33.90 10.05 -2.72
N ASP A 105 34.47 9.01 -2.12
CA ASP A 105 35.93 8.77 -2.10
C ASP A 105 36.44 8.10 -3.38
N LYS A 106 35.54 7.46 -4.15
CA LYS A 106 35.83 6.77 -5.41
C LYS A 106 34.65 7.00 -6.38
N PRO A 107 34.55 8.17 -7.04
CA PRO A 107 33.37 8.57 -7.81
C PRO A 107 33.01 7.68 -8.99
N ASP A 108 33.93 6.83 -9.45
CA ASP A 108 33.66 5.83 -10.48
C ASP A 108 32.83 4.64 -9.97
N GLU A 109 32.86 4.39 -8.66
CA GLU A 109 32.01 3.38 -8.02
C GLU A 109 30.61 3.93 -7.84
N LYS A 110 29.62 3.34 -8.56
CA LYS A 110 28.21 3.75 -8.56
C LYS A 110 27.30 2.54 -8.49
N GLU A 111 26.18 2.70 -7.78
CA GLU A 111 25.04 1.78 -7.80
C GLU A 111 23.83 2.50 -8.35
N ILE A 112 23.08 1.83 -9.23
CA ILE A 112 21.95 2.41 -9.95
C ILE A 112 20.71 1.55 -9.70
N TYR A 113 19.64 2.20 -9.24
CA TYR A 113 18.32 1.64 -9.08
C TYR A 113 17.35 2.40 -9.98
N SER A 114 16.50 1.69 -10.71
CA SER A 114 15.54 2.33 -11.61
C SER A 114 14.15 1.72 -11.48
N CYS A 115 13.16 2.51 -11.82
CA CYS A 115 11.78 2.04 -12.01
C CYS A 115 11.08 2.86 -13.09
N ASP A 116 10.17 2.19 -13.82
CA ASP A 116 9.35 2.84 -14.84
C ASP A 116 8.42 3.87 -14.21
N VAL A 117 8.29 5.01 -14.88
CA VAL A 117 7.31 6.02 -14.53
C VAL A 117 5.97 5.61 -15.15
N LYS A 118 4.97 5.37 -14.31
CA LYS A 118 3.59 5.12 -14.74
C LYS A 118 2.76 6.38 -14.49
N GLU A 119 1.85 6.67 -15.40
CA GLU A 119 0.92 7.77 -15.22
C GLU A 119 0.02 7.55 -13.99
N LEU A 120 -0.15 8.60 -13.21
CA LEU A 120 -1.07 8.65 -12.09
C LEU A 120 -2.18 9.62 -12.39
N ASN A 121 -3.43 9.17 -12.28
CA ASN A 121 -4.62 9.98 -12.45
C ASN A 121 -5.40 10.07 -11.14
N LEU A 122 -5.03 11.03 -10.29
CA LEU A 122 -5.76 11.29 -9.05
C LEU A 122 -7.00 12.13 -9.36
N LYS A 123 -8.14 11.66 -8.91
CA LYS A 123 -9.42 12.37 -9.08
C LYS A 123 -9.36 13.75 -8.42
N GLY A 124 -9.56 14.79 -9.22
CA GLY A 124 -9.55 16.18 -8.74
C GLY A 124 -8.19 16.86 -8.73
N ALA A 125 -7.11 16.16 -9.08
CA ALA A 125 -5.77 16.75 -9.22
C ALA A 125 -5.53 17.26 -10.65
N ASN A 126 -4.80 18.38 -10.77
CA ASN A 126 -4.32 18.84 -12.08
C ASN A 126 -3.04 18.08 -12.51
N SER A 127 -2.60 18.27 -13.77
CA SER A 127 -1.46 17.55 -14.34
C SER A 127 -0.16 17.75 -13.56
N ILE A 128 0.08 18.96 -13.03
CA ILE A 128 1.29 19.26 -12.23
C ILE A 128 1.23 18.54 -10.88
N GLN A 129 0.05 18.50 -10.23
CA GLN A 129 -0.14 17.79 -8.98
C GLN A 129 0.02 16.28 -9.17
N ASN A 130 -0.51 15.70 -10.24
CA ASN A 130 -0.31 14.31 -10.60
C ASN A 130 1.18 14.00 -10.81
N TYR A 131 1.88 14.84 -11.56
CA TYR A 131 3.32 14.69 -11.80
C TYR A 131 4.14 14.75 -10.51
N GLY A 132 3.87 15.74 -9.63
CA GLY A 132 4.50 15.83 -8.30
C GLY A 132 4.22 14.61 -7.41
N GLY A 133 2.98 14.09 -7.46
CA GLY A 133 2.61 12.86 -6.76
C GLY A 133 3.40 11.66 -7.26
N VAL A 134 3.52 11.48 -8.58
CA VAL A 134 4.33 10.41 -9.20
C VAL A 134 5.78 10.51 -8.74
N GLN A 135 6.39 11.69 -8.81
CA GLN A 135 7.79 11.87 -8.40
C GLN A 135 8.01 11.51 -6.93
N THR A 136 7.13 11.96 -6.04
CA THR A 136 7.23 11.67 -4.59
C THR A 136 7.08 10.17 -4.33
N TYR A 137 6.12 9.53 -4.99
CA TYR A 137 5.87 8.10 -4.90
C TYR A 137 7.09 7.28 -5.36
N LEU A 138 7.62 7.56 -6.54
CA LEU A 138 8.78 6.86 -7.10
C LEU A 138 10.05 7.07 -6.28
N ARG A 139 10.28 8.30 -5.77
CA ARG A 139 11.40 8.56 -4.87
C ARG A 139 11.33 7.68 -3.62
N ARG A 140 10.16 7.55 -3.00
CA ARG A 140 9.97 6.71 -1.83
C ARG A 140 10.37 5.26 -2.12
N TYR A 141 9.85 4.66 -3.19
CA TYR A 141 10.13 3.28 -3.55
C TYR A 141 11.57 3.03 -3.96
N LEU A 142 12.19 3.96 -4.68
CA LEU A 142 13.61 3.86 -5.05
C LEU A 142 14.52 3.82 -3.82
N TYR A 143 14.28 4.70 -2.84
CA TYR A 143 15.05 4.67 -1.58
C TYR A 143 14.75 3.42 -0.76
N MET A 144 13.50 3.03 -0.64
CA MET A 144 13.14 1.80 0.08
C MET A 144 13.82 0.58 -0.53
N ASN A 145 13.81 0.48 -1.85
CA ASN A 145 14.44 -0.62 -2.58
C ASN A 145 15.97 -0.60 -2.42
N ALA A 146 16.60 0.57 -2.54
CA ALA A 146 18.04 0.71 -2.42
C ALA A 146 18.59 0.37 -1.02
N PHE A 147 17.80 0.64 0.04
CA PHE A 147 18.21 0.46 1.42
C PHE A 147 17.47 -0.67 2.15
N ASP A 148 16.77 -1.55 1.43
CA ASP A 148 16.03 -2.71 1.95
C ASP A 148 15.03 -2.34 3.07
N ILE A 149 14.35 -1.19 2.94
CA ILE A 149 13.27 -0.81 3.85
C ILE A 149 12.03 -1.60 3.48
N VAL A 150 11.61 -2.50 4.35
CA VAL A 150 10.47 -3.39 4.11
C VAL A 150 9.19 -2.77 4.66
N GLU A 151 8.18 -2.64 3.82
CA GLU A 151 6.79 -2.47 4.25
C GLU A 151 6.10 -3.83 4.22
N ALA A 152 5.34 -4.14 5.30
CA ALA A 152 4.41 -5.26 5.23
C ALA A 152 3.41 -4.95 4.11
N ASP A 153 3.39 -5.77 3.08
CA ASP A 153 2.52 -5.55 1.93
C ASP A 153 1.04 -5.67 2.38
N MET A 154 0.19 -4.87 1.77
CA MET A 154 -1.26 -4.89 1.99
C MET A 154 -1.85 -6.30 1.75
N PHE A 155 -1.23 -7.07 0.86
CA PHE A 155 -1.67 -8.42 0.50
C PHE A 155 -1.24 -9.51 1.49
N ASP A 156 -0.19 -9.28 2.28
CA ASP A 156 0.34 -10.24 3.27
C ASP A 156 -0.28 -10.07 4.67
N SER A 157 -1.06 -9.01 4.91
CA SER A 157 -1.61 -8.79 6.23
C SER A 157 -2.89 -9.60 6.46
N ALA A 158 -2.84 -10.54 7.39
CA ALA A 158 -4.04 -11.20 7.93
C ALA A 158 -5.11 -10.21 8.44
N GLU A 159 -4.72 -8.96 8.75
CA GLU A 159 -5.62 -7.85 9.06
C GLU A 159 -6.41 -7.35 7.85
N PHE A 160 -5.82 -7.35 6.64
CA PHE A 160 -6.53 -6.92 5.43
C PHE A 160 -7.66 -7.90 5.10
N GLU A 161 -7.39 -9.19 5.18
CA GLU A 161 -8.42 -10.22 4.99
C GLU A 161 -9.53 -10.13 6.04
N LYS A 162 -9.18 -9.90 7.31
CA LYS A 162 -10.15 -9.66 8.39
C LYS A 162 -10.99 -8.40 8.15
N LYS A 163 -10.39 -7.29 7.68
CA LYS A 163 -11.11 -6.05 7.37
C LYS A 163 -11.98 -6.18 6.12
N LYS A 164 -11.51 -6.91 5.09
CA LYS A 164 -12.29 -7.20 3.88
C LYS A 164 -13.50 -8.07 4.19
N LYS A 165 -13.32 -9.12 5.01
CA LYS A 165 -14.41 -9.96 5.50
C LYS A 165 -15.43 -9.15 6.30
N LYS A 166 -15.00 -8.33 7.28
CA LYS A 166 -15.89 -7.46 8.07
C LYS A 166 -16.66 -6.45 7.23
N LYS A 167 -16.04 -5.89 6.18
CA LYS A 167 -16.71 -4.93 5.29
C LYS A 167 -17.73 -5.63 4.38
N ALA A 168 -17.41 -6.83 3.88
CA ALA A 168 -18.35 -7.65 3.13
C ALA A 168 -19.54 -8.08 4.00
N GLU A 169 -19.29 -8.60 5.21
CA GLU A 169 -20.34 -8.96 6.17
C GLU A 169 -21.27 -7.79 6.52
N LYS A 170 -20.69 -6.58 6.68
CA LYS A 170 -21.50 -5.38 6.95
C LYS A 170 -22.42 -5.02 5.78
N GLY A 171 -21.92 -5.10 4.55
CA GLY A 171 -22.71 -4.89 3.34
C GLY A 171 -23.84 -5.92 3.20
N ASP A 172 -23.53 -7.19 3.44
CA ASP A 172 -24.50 -8.29 3.36
C ASP A 172 -25.56 -8.20 4.46
N LEU A 173 -25.20 -7.73 5.66
CA LEU A 173 -26.18 -7.45 6.74
C LEU A 173 -27.14 -6.33 6.35
N GLU A 174 -26.65 -5.25 5.73
CA GLU A 174 -27.51 -4.15 5.27
C GLU A 174 -28.49 -4.62 4.19
N ILE A 175 -28.01 -5.42 3.23
CA ILE A 175 -28.84 -6.03 2.18
C ILE A 175 -29.90 -6.96 2.80
N LEU A 176 -29.49 -7.78 3.77
CA LEU A 176 -30.40 -8.73 4.42
C LEU A 176 -31.50 -8.02 5.21
N VAL A 177 -31.18 -6.94 5.93
CA VAL A 177 -32.17 -6.10 6.63
C VAL A 177 -33.14 -5.47 5.64
N GLU A 178 -32.69 -4.99 4.49
CA GLU A 178 -33.58 -4.41 3.49
C GLU A 178 -34.50 -5.45 2.84
N SER A 179 -33.98 -6.66 2.62
CA SER A 179 -34.80 -7.80 2.19
C SER A 179 -35.84 -8.18 3.23
N CYS A 180 -35.50 -8.16 4.52
CA CYS A 180 -36.45 -8.38 5.61
C CYS A 180 -37.54 -7.30 5.64
N LYS A 181 -37.23 -6.03 5.43
CA LYS A 181 -38.19 -4.94 5.35
C LYS A 181 -39.16 -5.13 4.17
N THR A 182 -38.64 -5.52 3.01
CA THR A 182 -39.45 -5.74 1.81
C THR A 182 -40.43 -6.88 2.03
N ALA A 183 -39.91 -8.02 2.51
CA ALA A 183 -40.74 -9.18 2.81
C ALA A 183 -41.81 -8.90 3.89
N PHE A 184 -41.49 -8.08 4.91
CA PHE A 184 -42.44 -7.62 5.89
C PHE A 184 -43.60 -6.77 5.29
N LYS A 185 -43.28 -5.88 4.34
CA LYS A 185 -44.30 -5.07 3.66
C LYS A 185 -45.28 -5.94 2.87
N GLU A 186 -44.83 -6.97 2.23
CA GLU A 186 -45.57 -7.88 1.36
C GLU A 186 -46.30 -9.00 2.15
N ALA A 187 -45.92 -9.24 3.41
CA ALA A 187 -46.48 -10.29 4.24
C ALA A 187 -47.94 -10.03 4.60
N ASN A 188 -48.68 -11.12 4.87
CA ASN A 188 -50.03 -11.05 5.43
C ASN A 188 -49.99 -10.68 6.93
N ASP A 189 -51.16 -10.31 7.49
CA ASP A 189 -51.26 -9.80 8.87
C ASP A 189 -50.76 -10.80 9.92
N LYS A 190 -50.91 -12.10 9.70
CA LYS A 190 -50.40 -13.15 10.60
C LYS A 190 -48.86 -13.15 10.66
N VAL A 191 -48.24 -13.11 9.51
CA VAL A 191 -46.78 -13.06 9.41
C VAL A 191 -46.22 -11.73 9.93
N LYS A 192 -46.92 -10.60 9.68
CA LYS A 192 -46.53 -9.31 10.26
C LYS A 192 -46.57 -9.30 11.80
N ALA A 193 -47.59 -9.94 12.39
CA ALA A 193 -47.66 -10.07 13.83
C ALA A 193 -46.54 -10.95 14.41
N GLU A 194 -46.19 -12.05 13.74
CA GLU A 194 -45.09 -12.93 14.12
C GLU A 194 -43.73 -12.22 14.08
N ILE A 195 -43.47 -11.49 13.01
CA ILE A 195 -42.26 -10.67 12.87
C ILE A 195 -42.18 -9.57 13.93
N GLY A 196 -43.30 -8.88 14.16
CA GLY A 196 -43.38 -7.84 15.19
C GLY A 196 -43.10 -8.40 16.61
N ASN A 197 -43.56 -9.59 16.92
CA ASN A 197 -43.25 -10.30 18.16
C ASN A 197 -41.78 -10.70 18.23
N THR A 198 -41.25 -11.27 17.16
CA THR A 198 -39.81 -11.62 17.09
C THR A 198 -38.92 -10.41 17.29
N MET A 199 -39.19 -9.29 16.63
CA MET A 199 -38.44 -8.06 16.81
C MET A 199 -38.50 -7.52 18.24
N LYS A 200 -39.69 -7.55 18.88
CA LYS A 200 -39.84 -7.17 20.28
C LYS A 200 -39.07 -8.08 21.24
N THR A 201 -39.08 -9.39 20.98
CA THR A 201 -38.30 -10.36 21.76
C THR A 201 -36.82 -10.14 21.65
N LEU A 202 -36.34 -9.73 20.46
CA LEU A 202 -34.94 -9.35 20.21
C LEU A 202 -34.61 -7.92 20.73
N GLY A 203 -35.58 -7.17 21.24
CA GLY A 203 -35.37 -5.83 21.79
C GLY A 203 -35.36 -4.69 20.77
N TYR A 204 -35.90 -4.91 19.57
CA TYR A 204 -35.92 -3.89 18.52
C TYR A 204 -37.33 -3.34 18.27
N GLU A 205 -37.44 -2.01 18.31
CA GLU A 205 -38.72 -1.33 18.05
C GLU A 205 -38.98 -1.11 16.54
N SER A 206 -37.92 -1.18 15.71
CA SER A 206 -38.01 -0.96 14.27
C SER A 206 -36.86 -1.63 13.49
N PHE A 207 -37.08 -1.86 12.19
CA PHE A 207 -35.99 -2.30 11.28
C PHE A 207 -34.83 -1.31 11.23
N GLY A 208 -35.08 -0.02 11.46
CA GLY A 208 -34.01 0.98 11.56
C GLY A 208 -33.14 0.79 12.80
N ALA A 209 -33.74 0.40 13.94
CA ALA A 209 -33.00 0.05 15.16
C ALA A 209 -32.16 -1.22 14.96
N LEU A 210 -32.73 -2.26 14.34
CA LEU A 210 -32.07 -3.50 14.01
C LEU A 210 -30.88 -3.27 13.04
N SER A 211 -31.06 -2.44 12.01
CA SER A 211 -30.00 -2.07 11.06
C SER A 211 -28.85 -1.33 11.74
N LYS A 212 -29.14 -0.42 12.67
CA LYS A 212 -28.11 0.32 13.41
C LYS A 212 -27.33 -0.55 14.39
N ALA A 213 -27.99 -1.53 15.00
CA ALA A 213 -27.36 -2.45 15.95
C ALA A 213 -26.33 -3.37 15.30
N GLN A 214 -26.46 -3.66 14.00
CA GLN A 214 -25.53 -4.51 13.21
C GLN A 214 -25.29 -5.90 13.86
N ASN A 215 -26.28 -6.39 14.63
CA ASN A 215 -26.18 -7.69 15.27
C ASN A 215 -26.50 -8.80 14.25
N LYS A 216 -25.49 -9.52 13.82
CA LYS A 216 -25.57 -10.61 12.84
C LYS A 216 -26.60 -11.68 13.23
N ASN A 217 -26.56 -12.15 14.48
CA ASN A 217 -27.40 -13.22 14.95
C ASN A 217 -28.89 -12.85 14.91
N ASP A 218 -29.22 -11.63 15.33
CA ASP A 218 -30.59 -11.15 15.37
C ASP A 218 -31.15 -10.91 13.96
N ILE A 219 -30.32 -10.39 13.04
CA ILE A 219 -30.70 -10.19 11.64
C ILE A 219 -30.90 -11.52 10.93
N VAL A 220 -30.02 -12.50 11.16
CA VAL A 220 -30.12 -13.85 10.60
C VAL A 220 -31.35 -14.58 11.17
N ALA A 221 -31.63 -14.46 12.47
CA ALA A 221 -32.81 -15.06 13.08
C ALA A 221 -34.11 -14.52 12.47
N LEU A 222 -34.16 -13.20 12.22
CA LEU A 222 -35.32 -12.57 11.58
C LEU A 222 -35.46 -13.01 10.12
N ALA A 223 -34.37 -13.07 9.36
CA ALA A 223 -34.35 -13.54 7.98
C ALA A 223 -34.79 -15.00 7.87
N THR A 224 -34.39 -15.85 8.80
CA THR A 224 -34.79 -17.25 8.88
C THR A 224 -36.30 -17.36 9.12
N THR A 225 -36.87 -16.56 10.03
CA THR A 225 -38.31 -16.51 10.28
C THR A 225 -39.10 -16.11 9.02
N LEU A 226 -38.53 -15.21 8.20
CA LEU A 226 -39.11 -14.75 6.94
C LEU A 226 -38.81 -15.68 5.77
N LYS A 227 -38.03 -16.74 5.96
CA LYS A 227 -37.57 -17.69 4.91
C LYS A 227 -36.80 -16.97 3.79
N ILE A 228 -36.03 -15.94 4.15
CA ILE A 228 -35.15 -15.21 3.24
C ILE A 228 -33.83 -15.96 3.14
N GLU A 229 -33.27 -16.03 1.91
CA GLU A 229 -31.97 -16.63 1.68
C GLU A 229 -30.87 -15.79 2.36
N ILE A 230 -30.06 -16.48 3.18
CA ILE A 230 -28.98 -15.85 3.95
C ILE A 230 -27.67 -15.93 3.13
N PRO A 231 -27.00 -14.81 2.86
CA PRO A 231 -25.72 -14.79 2.17
C PRO A 231 -24.68 -15.72 2.81
N GLN A 232 -23.87 -16.37 1.99
CA GLN A 232 -22.88 -17.36 2.45
C GLN A 232 -21.88 -16.79 3.45
N SER A 233 -21.50 -15.51 3.31
CA SER A 233 -20.65 -14.75 4.25
C SER A 233 -21.22 -14.65 5.67
N LEU A 234 -22.55 -14.74 5.80
CA LEU A 234 -23.28 -14.66 7.08
C LEU A 234 -23.63 -16.05 7.64
N GLN A 235 -23.45 -17.12 6.89
CA GLN A 235 -23.71 -18.50 7.31
C GLN A 235 -22.53 -19.14 8.06
N GLU A 236 -21.29 -18.63 7.88
CA GLU A 236 -20.11 -19.16 8.57
C GLU A 236 -20.15 -18.80 10.06
N GLU A 237 -20.29 -19.79 10.93
CA GLU A 237 -20.03 -19.67 12.35
C GLU A 237 -18.54 -19.32 12.56
N ASN A 238 -18.27 -18.33 13.43
CA ASN A 238 -16.94 -17.97 13.92
C ASN A 238 -16.25 -19.20 14.57
N LYS A 239 -15.61 -20.05 13.78
CA LYS A 239 -14.62 -21.00 14.27
C LYS A 239 -13.27 -20.28 14.36
N GLY A 240 -13.05 -19.60 15.48
CA GLY A 240 -11.76 -19.02 15.71
C GLY A 240 -11.70 -17.98 16.82
N ASP A 241 -11.83 -18.44 18.04
CA ASP A 241 -11.10 -17.89 19.19
C ASP A 241 -11.06 -18.99 20.26
N LYS A 242 -9.99 -19.76 20.21
CA LYS A 242 -9.44 -20.53 21.32
C LYS A 242 -7.94 -20.31 21.38
#